data_f758ee28331c549e43df9abcc3f90a37
#
_entry.id   f758ee28331c549e43df9abcc3f90a37
#
_cell.length_a   1.000
_cell.length_b   1.000
_cell.length_c   1.000
_cell.angle_alpha   90.00
_cell.angle_beta   90.00
_cell.angle_gamma   90.00
#
_symmetry.space_group_name_H-M   'P 1'
#
loop_
_entity.id
_entity.type
_entity.pdbx_description
1 polymer ?
#
loop_
_entity_poly.entity_id
_entity_poly.type
_entity_poly.pdbx_seq_one_letter_code
_entity_poly.pdbx_strand_id
1 'polypeptide(L)'
;MRLSEQITISVPSRIEHLDLVQRVAEETARLAGFSGDEQLDIGIAVREGAVNAMKHGHAFDPSLAVNVEFLTDADDFTVSIVDVGEGFDAASTPDPTQPENLWRTSGRGLLLIRSLVDDVNIKSNGTGVTLTLVKHRPEDRADSEAGAAN
;
A
#
# COMPACT_ATOMS: atom_id res chain seq x y z
N MET A 1 -11.23 -24.73 3.57
CA MET A 1 -11.38 -23.47 2.85
C MET A 1 -10.86 -22.33 3.69
N ARG A 2 -10.08 -21.48 3.10
CA ARG A 2 -9.49 -20.35 3.83
C ARG A 2 -10.23 -19.07 3.51
N LEU A 3 -10.57 -18.32 4.53
CA LEU A 3 -11.26 -17.06 4.37
C LEU A 3 -10.25 -15.94 4.14
N SER A 4 -10.64 -14.94 3.35
CA SER A 4 -9.84 -13.73 3.21
C SER A 4 -9.90 -12.94 4.51
N GLU A 5 -8.81 -12.28 4.84
CA GLU A 5 -8.76 -11.38 5.98
C GLU A 5 -8.48 -9.97 5.48
N GLN A 6 -9.21 -9.02 6.02
CA GLN A 6 -9.04 -7.62 5.64
C GLN A 6 -8.85 -6.77 6.88
N ILE A 7 -7.80 -5.95 6.84
CA ILE A 7 -7.51 -4.97 7.88
C ILE A 7 -7.41 -3.62 7.19
N THR A 8 -8.08 -2.63 7.73
CA THR A 8 -8.06 -1.28 7.16
C THR A 8 -7.67 -0.29 8.24
N ILE A 9 -6.75 0.62 7.91
CA ILE A 9 -6.42 1.74 8.78
C ILE A 9 -6.64 3.04 8.02
N SER A 10 -7.00 4.08 8.77
CA SER A 10 -7.20 5.41 8.23
C SER A 10 -6.37 6.36 9.08
N VAL A 11 -5.45 7.09 8.44
CA VAL A 11 -4.55 7.99 9.17
C VAL A 11 -4.58 9.38 8.55
N PRO A 12 -4.52 10.44 9.36
CA PRO A 12 -4.36 11.79 8.82
C PRO A 12 -3.05 11.91 8.04
N SER A 13 -3.01 12.80 7.05
CA SER A 13 -1.84 13.00 6.19
C SER A 13 -0.76 13.77 6.94
N ARG A 14 -0.07 13.09 7.84
CA ARG A 14 1.01 13.64 8.64
C ARG A 14 2.18 12.69 8.65
N ILE A 15 3.37 13.25 8.54
CA ILE A 15 4.62 12.47 8.55
C ILE A 15 4.74 11.61 9.81
N GLU A 16 4.25 12.11 10.93
CA GLU A 16 4.33 11.42 12.22
C GLU A 16 3.64 10.06 12.21
N HIS A 17 2.73 9.83 11.26
CA HIS A 17 1.99 8.56 11.19
C HIS A 17 2.65 7.50 10.30
N LEU A 18 3.73 7.86 9.60
CA LEU A 18 4.35 6.93 8.65
C LEU A 18 4.97 5.72 9.33
N ASP A 19 5.55 5.90 10.52
CA ASP A 19 6.09 4.76 11.26
C ASP A 19 4.99 3.79 11.66
N LEU A 20 3.84 4.30 12.06
CA LEU A 20 2.69 3.46 12.39
C LEU A 20 2.23 2.67 11.16
N VAL A 21 2.10 3.33 10.03
CA VAL A 21 1.68 2.67 8.79
C VAL A 21 2.65 1.55 8.43
N GLN A 22 3.94 1.80 8.51
CA GLN A 22 4.95 0.80 8.21
C GLN A 22 4.86 -0.39 9.16
N ARG A 23 4.72 -0.14 10.45
CA ARG A 23 4.63 -1.22 11.44
C ARG A 23 3.39 -2.08 11.26
N VAL A 24 2.27 -1.47 10.92
CA VAL A 24 1.04 -2.23 10.65
C VAL A 24 1.24 -3.09 9.40
N ALA A 25 1.89 -2.56 8.37
CA ALA A 25 2.18 -3.32 7.16
C ALA A 25 3.07 -4.52 7.47
N GLU A 26 4.14 -4.31 8.23
CA GLU A 26 5.06 -5.39 8.60
C GLU A 26 4.36 -6.47 9.44
N GLU A 27 3.56 -6.06 10.41
CA GLU A 27 2.87 -7.02 11.27
C GLU A 27 1.80 -7.79 10.48
N THR A 28 1.07 -7.12 9.61
CA THR A 28 0.07 -7.78 8.76
C THR A 28 0.75 -8.77 7.82
N ALA A 29 1.91 -8.40 7.28
CA ALA A 29 2.70 -9.30 6.43
C ALA A 29 3.19 -10.52 7.22
N ARG A 30 3.58 -10.31 8.48
CA ARG A 30 3.98 -11.43 9.34
C ARG A 30 2.83 -12.41 9.51
N LEU A 31 1.64 -11.91 9.75
CA LEU A 31 0.45 -12.74 9.89
C LEU A 31 0.11 -13.47 8.59
N ALA A 32 0.47 -12.91 7.45
CA ALA A 32 0.26 -13.53 6.14
C ALA A 32 1.32 -14.60 5.81
N GLY A 33 2.33 -14.76 6.66
CA GLY A 33 3.33 -15.83 6.51
C GLY A 33 4.64 -15.41 5.88
N PHE A 34 4.87 -14.11 5.69
CA PHE A 34 6.12 -13.64 5.08
C PHE A 34 7.29 -13.67 6.06
N SER A 35 8.50 -13.88 5.54
CA SER A 35 9.74 -13.84 6.30
C SER A 35 10.03 -12.42 6.80
N GLY A 36 11.01 -12.31 7.71
CA GLY A 36 11.41 -10.99 8.22
C GLY A 36 11.89 -10.04 7.13
N ASP A 37 12.65 -10.55 6.17
CA ASP A 37 13.12 -9.74 5.05
C ASP A 37 11.96 -9.27 4.17
N GLU A 38 11.00 -10.14 3.91
CA GLU A 38 9.82 -9.80 3.12
C GLU A 38 8.92 -8.83 3.87
N GLN A 39 8.79 -8.98 5.18
CA GLN A 39 8.04 -8.05 6.01
C GLN A 39 8.61 -6.64 5.88
N LEU A 40 9.94 -6.53 5.92
CA LEU A 40 10.60 -5.24 5.79
C LEU A 40 10.38 -4.65 4.40
N ASP A 41 10.51 -5.46 3.36
CA ASP A 41 10.26 -5.02 1.99
C ASP A 41 8.85 -4.47 1.82
N ILE A 42 7.87 -5.20 2.33
CA ILE A 42 6.48 -4.78 2.28
C ILE A 42 6.28 -3.48 3.07
N GLY A 43 6.87 -3.41 4.26
CA GLY A 43 6.76 -2.22 5.09
C GLY A 43 7.32 -0.98 4.41
N ILE A 44 8.48 -1.10 3.78
CA ILE A 44 9.10 0.02 3.06
C ILE A 44 8.24 0.44 1.87
N ALA A 45 7.73 -0.53 1.11
CA ALA A 45 6.89 -0.24 -0.04
C ALA A 45 5.61 0.50 0.36
N VAL A 46 4.96 0.03 1.43
CA VAL A 46 3.72 0.65 1.91
C VAL A 46 4.00 2.06 2.45
N ARG A 47 5.09 2.21 3.21
CA ARG A 47 5.49 3.53 3.70
C ARG A 47 5.70 4.50 2.54
N GLU A 48 6.41 4.08 1.51
CA GLU A 48 6.68 4.93 0.35
C GLU A 48 5.38 5.30 -0.37
N GLY A 49 4.47 4.34 -0.50
CA GLY A 49 3.15 4.61 -1.08
C GLY A 49 2.35 5.61 -0.26
N ALA A 50 2.39 5.49 1.07
CA ALA A 50 1.70 6.42 1.95
C ALA A 50 2.30 7.82 1.88
N VAL A 51 3.64 7.94 1.86
CA VAL A 51 4.30 9.23 1.69
C VAL A 51 3.84 9.90 0.40
N ASN A 52 3.80 9.14 -0.68
CA ASN A 52 3.38 9.69 -1.97
C ASN A 52 1.93 10.15 -1.94
N ALA A 53 1.05 9.38 -1.32
CA ALA A 53 -0.35 9.77 -1.18
C ALA A 53 -0.48 11.06 -0.37
N MET A 54 0.25 11.17 0.74
CA MET A 54 0.22 12.37 1.58
C MET A 54 0.79 13.58 0.87
N LYS A 55 1.90 13.40 0.16
CA LYS A 55 2.62 14.50 -0.49
C LYS A 55 1.90 14.96 -1.75
N HIS A 56 1.59 14.04 -2.64
CA HIS A 56 1.05 14.38 -3.96
C HIS A 56 -0.47 14.49 -3.99
N GLY A 57 -1.16 13.68 -3.18
CA GLY A 57 -2.60 13.72 -3.12
C GLY A 57 -3.13 14.79 -2.17
N HIS A 58 -2.47 14.98 -1.04
CA HIS A 58 -3.00 15.79 0.05
C HIS A 58 -2.11 16.98 0.46
N ALA A 59 -0.91 17.10 -0.09
CA ALA A 59 0.04 18.15 0.30
C ALA A 59 0.22 18.20 1.83
N PHE A 60 0.21 17.03 2.47
CA PHE A 60 0.31 16.86 3.94
C PHE A 60 -0.77 17.61 4.72
N ASP A 61 -1.95 17.74 4.15
CA ASP A 61 -3.09 18.34 4.85
C ASP A 61 -3.63 17.34 5.87
N PRO A 62 -3.52 17.62 7.19
CA PRO A 62 -3.92 16.64 8.20
C PRO A 62 -5.44 16.47 8.31
N SER A 63 -6.23 17.32 7.67
CA SER A 63 -7.68 17.15 7.63
C SER A 63 -8.09 16.06 6.64
N LEU A 64 -7.17 15.64 5.76
CA LEU A 64 -7.41 14.59 4.79
C LEU A 64 -6.78 13.29 5.28
N ALA A 65 -7.45 12.17 5.05
CA ALA A 65 -6.99 10.87 5.53
C ALA A 65 -6.49 10.00 4.39
N VAL A 66 -5.46 9.23 4.67
CA VAL A 66 -5.01 8.15 3.80
C VAL A 66 -5.54 6.85 4.37
N ASN A 67 -6.25 6.08 3.55
CA ASN A 67 -6.73 4.77 3.93
C ASN A 67 -5.79 3.71 3.37
N VAL A 68 -5.42 2.76 4.21
CA VAL A 68 -4.59 1.63 3.79
C VAL A 68 -5.34 0.36 4.11
N GLU A 69 -5.59 -0.43 3.09
CA GLU A 69 -6.29 -1.70 3.23
C GLU A 69 -5.32 -2.85 2.96
N PHE A 70 -5.30 -3.79 3.89
CA PHE A 70 -4.47 -5.00 3.77
C PHE A 70 -5.42 -6.18 3.59
N LEU A 71 -5.31 -6.86 2.46
CA LEU A 71 -6.13 -8.02 2.15
C LEU A 71 -5.25 -9.24 2.00
N THR A 72 -5.50 -10.26 2.78
CA THR A 72 -4.79 -11.53 2.71
C THR A 72 -5.76 -12.61 2.22
N ASP A 73 -5.47 -13.23 1.09
CA ASP A 73 -6.23 -14.40 0.64
C ASP A 73 -5.30 -15.62 0.53
N ALA A 74 -5.76 -16.65 -0.14
CA ALA A 74 -5.01 -17.91 -0.21
C ALA A 74 -3.65 -17.73 -0.88
N ASP A 75 -3.57 -16.89 -1.89
CA ASP A 75 -2.39 -16.80 -2.75
C ASP A 75 -1.65 -15.48 -2.63
N ASP A 76 -2.34 -14.40 -2.31
CA ASP A 76 -1.78 -13.07 -2.40
C ASP A 76 -2.00 -12.25 -1.14
N PHE A 77 -1.07 -11.35 -0.92
CA PHE A 77 -1.19 -10.27 0.04
C PHE A 77 -1.26 -8.98 -0.75
N THR A 78 -2.36 -8.26 -0.61
CA THR A 78 -2.64 -7.07 -1.40
C THR A 78 -2.79 -5.87 -0.47
N VAL A 79 -2.09 -4.79 -0.78
CA VAL A 79 -2.20 -3.54 -0.03
C VAL A 79 -2.70 -2.47 -0.97
N SER A 80 -3.79 -1.81 -0.60
CA SER A 80 -4.35 -0.70 -1.36
C SER A 80 -4.21 0.57 -0.54
N ILE A 81 -3.55 1.56 -1.11
CA ILE A 81 -3.33 2.86 -0.48
C ILE A 81 -4.18 3.88 -1.23
N VAL A 82 -5.17 4.44 -0.53
CA VAL A 82 -6.18 5.30 -1.13
C VAL A 82 -6.08 6.67 -0.49
N ASP A 83 -5.87 7.70 -1.31
CA ASP A 83 -5.95 9.05 -0.81
C ASP A 83 -7.43 9.47 -0.80
N VAL A 84 -7.99 9.55 0.39
CA VAL A 84 -9.38 9.93 0.59
C VAL A 84 -9.46 11.43 0.80
N GLY A 85 -10.23 12.11 -0.02
CA GLY A 85 -10.34 13.55 0.03
C GLY A 85 -10.69 14.08 -1.33
N GLU A 86 -10.31 15.30 -1.60
CA GLU A 86 -10.58 15.89 -2.90
C GLU A 86 -9.74 15.28 -4.01
N GLY A 87 -8.65 14.63 -3.65
CA GLY A 87 -7.74 14.09 -4.62
C GLY A 87 -7.10 15.22 -5.42
N PHE A 88 -6.82 14.95 -6.67
CA PHE A 88 -6.38 16.00 -7.56
C PHE A 88 -7.45 16.30 -8.59
N ASP A 89 -7.47 17.56 -9.06
CA ASP A 89 -8.40 17.98 -10.08
C ASP A 89 -7.87 17.55 -11.45
N ALA A 90 -8.56 16.59 -12.05
CA ALA A 90 -8.16 16.06 -13.36
C ALA A 90 -8.13 17.14 -14.44
N ALA A 91 -8.95 18.16 -14.30
CA ALA A 91 -8.96 19.24 -15.27
C ALA A 91 -7.73 20.14 -15.17
N SER A 92 -7.09 20.18 -14.01
CA SER A 92 -5.89 21.00 -13.80
C SER A 92 -4.60 20.27 -14.08
N THR A 93 -4.64 18.96 -14.33
CA THR A 93 -3.43 18.18 -14.61
C THR A 93 -3.20 18.09 -16.12
N PRO A 94 -1.94 18.17 -16.57
CA PRO A 94 -1.65 18.07 -18.00
C PRO A 94 -2.03 16.72 -18.62
N ASP A 95 -1.99 15.65 -17.85
CA ASP A 95 -2.29 14.31 -18.36
C ASP A 95 -3.04 13.50 -17.32
N PRO A 96 -4.35 13.73 -17.18
CA PRO A 96 -5.15 13.05 -16.16
C PRO A 96 -5.36 11.56 -16.47
N THR A 97 -5.04 11.12 -17.69
CA THR A 97 -5.21 9.71 -18.06
C THR A 97 -4.02 8.87 -17.67
N GLN A 98 -2.95 9.49 -17.15
CA GLN A 98 -1.71 8.79 -16.81
C GLN A 98 -1.36 8.99 -15.34
N PRO A 99 -1.96 8.23 -14.45
CA PRO A 99 -1.70 8.39 -13.01
C PRO A 99 -0.23 8.25 -12.64
N GLU A 100 0.53 7.46 -13.39
CA GLU A 100 1.96 7.29 -13.13
C GLU A 100 2.73 8.59 -13.23
N ASN A 101 2.26 9.54 -14.03
CA ASN A 101 2.93 10.82 -14.15
C ASN A 101 2.90 11.63 -12.85
N LEU A 102 1.91 11.40 -12.01
CA LEU A 102 1.84 12.03 -10.70
C LEU A 102 2.97 11.58 -9.79
N TRP A 103 3.41 10.34 -9.96
CA TRP A 103 4.43 9.72 -9.13
C TRP A 103 5.83 9.97 -9.65
N ARG A 104 5.96 10.44 -10.90
CA ARG A 104 7.26 10.75 -11.50
C ARG A 104 8.00 11.87 -10.80
N THR A 105 7.26 12.81 -10.21
CA THR A 105 7.90 13.94 -9.54
C THR A 105 8.68 13.51 -8.31
N SER A 106 8.29 12.40 -7.69
CA SER A 106 9.07 11.83 -6.59
C SER A 106 10.24 11.01 -7.12
N GLY A 107 10.26 10.72 -8.44
CA GLY A 107 11.36 10.12 -9.16
C GLY A 107 11.58 8.66 -8.84
N ARG A 108 11.99 8.37 -7.65
CA ARG A 108 12.45 7.03 -7.25
C ARG A 108 11.43 6.22 -6.48
N GLY A 109 10.38 6.87 -5.98
CA GLY A 109 9.41 6.20 -5.12
C GLY A 109 8.75 5.02 -5.77
N LEU A 110 8.23 5.21 -6.97
CA LEU A 110 7.53 4.14 -7.68
C LEU A 110 8.49 3.02 -8.09
N LEU A 111 9.70 3.37 -8.51
CA LEU A 111 10.72 2.37 -8.83
C LEU A 111 11.09 1.55 -7.60
N LEU A 112 11.23 2.20 -6.46
CA LEU A 112 11.51 1.50 -5.21
C LEU A 112 10.38 0.54 -4.88
N ILE A 113 9.14 1.00 -4.95
CA ILE A 113 7.99 0.14 -4.67
C ILE A 113 8.00 -1.08 -5.60
N ARG A 114 8.21 -0.86 -6.90
CA ARG A 114 8.22 -1.95 -7.87
C ARG A 114 9.33 -2.98 -7.62
N SER A 115 10.42 -2.54 -7.00
CA SER A 115 11.52 -3.46 -6.67
C SER A 115 11.25 -4.32 -5.44
N LEU A 116 10.25 -3.95 -4.63
CA LEU A 116 9.99 -4.59 -3.34
C LEU A 116 8.77 -5.51 -3.33
N VAL A 117 7.90 -5.38 -4.33
CA VAL A 117 6.68 -6.19 -4.43
C VAL A 117 6.57 -6.81 -5.82
N ASP A 118 5.61 -7.71 -5.99
CA ASP A 118 5.48 -8.45 -7.25
C ASP A 118 4.70 -7.71 -8.31
N ASP A 119 3.71 -6.90 -7.91
CA ASP A 119 2.87 -6.16 -8.84
C ASP A 119 2.48 -4.82 -8.25
N VAL A 120 2.36 -3.82 -9.11
CA VAL A 120 1.94 -2.48 -8.72
C VAL A 120 0.93 -1.97 -9.72
N ASN A 121 -0.18 -1.44 -9.25
CA ASN A 121 -1.21 -0.84 -10.09
C ASN A 121 -1.60 0.51 -9.52
N ILE A 122 -1.72 1.50 -10.39
CA ILE A 122 -2.13 2.86 -10.02
C ILE A 122 -3.37 3.20 -10.79
N LYS A 123 -4.42 3.60 -10.09
CA LYS A 123 -5.67 4.03 -10.72
C LYS A 123 -6.08 5.39 -10.21
N SER A 124 -6.47 6.26 -11.13
CA SER A 124 -7.12 7.52 -10.80
C SER A 124 -8.61 7.36 -11.04
N ASN A 125 -9.43 7.72 -10.07
CA ASN A 125 -10.89 7.63 -10.22
C ASN A 125 -11.56 9.00 -10.31
N GLY A 126 -10.77 10.06 -10.55
CA GLY A 126 -11.29 11.42 -10.66
C GLY A 126 -11.38 12.15 -9.33
N THR A 127 -11.43 11.43 -8.23
CA THR A 127 -11.48 12.02 -6.89
C THR A 127 -10.23 11.72 -6.08
N GLY A 128 -9.36 10.88 -6.60
CA GLY A 128 -8.14 10.51 -5.92
C GLY A 128 -7.42 9.41 -6.67
N VAL A 129 -6.38 8.88 -6.05
CA VAL A 129 -5.55 7.84 -6.63
C VAL A 129 -5.52 6.64 -5.68
N THR A 130 -5.65 5.46 -6.25
CA THR A 130 -5.48 4.21 -5.52
C THR A 130 -4.23 3.52 -6.02
N LEU A 131 -3.30 3.28 -5.12
CA LEU A 131 -2.10 2.50 -5.38
C LEU A 131 -2.31 1.12 -4.80
N THR A 132 -2.21 0.09 -5.64
CA THR A 132 -2.37 -1.30 -5.20
C THR A 132 -1.06 -2.04 -5.37
N LEU A 133 -0.60 -2.66 -4.30
CA LEU A 133 0.62 -3.45 -4.24
C LEU A 133 0.24 -4.90 -4.01
N VAL A 134 0.82 -5.82 -4.77
CA VAL A 134 0.55 -7.25 -4.60
C VAL A 134 1.86 -7.97 -4.36
N LYS A 135 1.87 -8.81 -3.34
CA LYS A 135 2.99 -9.71 -3.10
C LYS A 135 2.45 -11.12 -2.93
N HIS A 136 3.00 -12.05 -3.70
CA HIS A 136 2.55 -13.45 -3.64
C HIS A 136 3.01 -14.07 -2.34
N ARG A 137 2.12 -14.79 -1.69
CA ARG A 137 2.44 -15.44 -0.42
C ARG A 137 3.41 -16.60 -0.64
N PRO A 138 4.29 -16.89 0.33
CA PRO A 138 5.22 -18.00 0.20
C PRO A 138 4.50 -19.34 0.01
N GLU A 139 5.03 -20.19 -0.83
CA GLU A 139 4.43 -21.50 -1.10
C GLU A 139 4.39 -22.39 0.13
N ASP A 140 5.42 -22.30 0.97
CA ASP A 140 5.54 -23.15 2.16
C ASP A 140 4.70 -22.67 3.34
N ARG A 141 3.92 -21.58 3.18
CA ARG A 141 3.06 -21.07 4.24
C ARG A 141 2.03 -22.12 4.69
N ALA A 142 1.59 -22.97 3.77
CA ALA A 142 0.60 -24.00 4.09
C ALA A 142 1.13 -24.99 5.11
N ASP A 143 2.41 -25.34 4.99
CA ASP A 143 3.06 -26.23 5.94
C ASP A 143 3.19 -25.56 7.32
N SER A 144 3.55 -24.27 7.33
CA SER A 144 3.62 -23.51 8.56
C SER A 144 2.27 -23.40 9.25
N GLU A 145 1.22 -23.17 8.47
CA GLU A 145 -0.13 -23.08 9.01
C GLU A 145 -0.63 -24.43 9.53
N ALA A 146 -0.31 -25.49 8.82
CA ALA A 146 -0.66 -26.84 9.28
C ALA A 146 0.07 -27.17 10.58
N GLY A 147 1.33 -26.76 10.70
CA GLY A 147 2.09 -26.93 11.92
C GLY A 147 1.51 -26.14 13.08
N ALA A 148 1.04 -24.95 12.82
CA ALA A 148 0.42 -24.12 13.84
C ALA A 148 -0.93 -24.67 14.31
N ALA A 149 -1.62 -25.40 13.45
CA ALA A 149 -2.91 -25.99 13.79
C ALA A 149 -2.79 -27.24 14.67
N ASN A 150 -1.61 -27.82 14.73
CA ASN A 150 -1.35 -28.99 15.55
C ASN A 150 -0.74 -28.60 16.89
#